data_7a5148a27a20bf52f77ac4a8b2457a34
#
_entry.id   7a5148a27a20bf52f77ac4a8b2457a34
#
_cell.length_a   1.000
_cell.length_b   1.000
_cell.length_c   1.000
_cell.angle_alpha   90.00
_cell.angle_beta   90.00
_cell.angle_gamma   90.00
#
_symmetry.space_group_name_H-M   'P 1'
#
loop_
_entity.id
_entity.type
_entity.pdbx_description
1 polymer ?
#
loop_
_entity_poly.entity_id
_entity_poly.type
_entity_poly.pdbx_seq_one_letter_code
_entity_poly.pdbx_strand_id
1 'polypeptide(L)'
;MRILLVVYDNGSFTHTFPMGLGAIAGVLEKEGHDVTIYNQDMHHYPDSYLTTYLEANEFDVVAVSLIAGYYQYQRLLGLSEAINRSKNRPFYVIGGYGPTPEPEYFMRKTECDVVVLGEGELTAIPLMEAIEHKKSFSGVL
;
A
#
# COMPACT_ATOMS: atom_id res chain seq x y z
N MET A 1 -15.18 1.22 -2.77
CA MET A 1 -14.18 2.04 -2.05
C MET A 1 -13.21 2.68 -3.02
N ARG A 2 -12.57 3.79 -2.62
CA ARG A 2 -11.46 4.42 -3.34
C ARG A 2 -10.13 3.95 -2.74
N ILE A 3 -9.29 3.34 -3.55
CA ILE A 3 -8.07 2.64 -3.11
C ILE A 3 -6.85 3.25 -3.81
N LEU A 4 -5.83 3.63 -3.03
CA LEU A 4 -4.56 4.11 -3.53
C LEU A 4 -3.50 3.01 -3.39
N LEU A 5 -2.94 2.56 -4.50
CA LEU A 5 -1.79 1.66 -4.53
C LEU A 5 -0.52 2.47 -4.78
N VAL A 6 0.42 2.42 -3.86
CA VAL A 6 1.64 3.23 -3.90
C VAL A 6 2.84 2.42 -4.34
N VAL A 7 3.50 2.89 -5.38
CA VAL A 7 4.78 2.40 -5.88
C VAL A 7 5.88 3.31 -5.35
N TYR A 8 6.78 2.77 -4.54
CA TYR A 8 7.91 3.54 -4.01
C TYR A 8 8.98 3.81 -5.08
N ASP A 9 9.76 4.87 -4.90
CA ASP A 9 10.88 5.22 -5.77
C ASP A 9 12.06 4.24 -5.54
N ASN A 10 12.42 3.48 -6.57
CA ASN A 10 13.57 2.59 -6.57
C ASN A 10 14.92 3.30 -6.75
N GLY A 11 14.90 4.61 -7.03
CA GLY A 11 16.11 5.38 -7.30
C GLY A 11 16.79 5.03 -8.60
N SER A 12 16.09 4.39 -9.53
CA SER A 12 16.59 3.94 -10.82
C SER A 12 16.12 4.88 -11.96
N PHE A 13 16.96 5.03 -12.98
CA PHE A 13 16.55 5.68 -14.22
C PHE A 13 15.69 4.77 -15.12
N THR A 14 15.61 3.49 -14.79
CA THR A 14 14.79 2.51 -15.51
C THR A 14 13.52 2.26 -14.75
N HIS A 15 12.40 2.68 -15.32
CA HIS A 15 11.09 2.45 -14.73
C HIS A 15 10.60 1.06 -15.13
N THR A 16 10.23 0.27 -14.13
CA THR A 16 9.59 -1.02 -14.34
C THR A 16 8.12 -0.92 -13.93
N PHE A 17 7.25 -1.48 -14.75
CA PHE A 17 5.84 -1.54 -14.39
C PHE A 17 5.67 -2.42 -13.13
N PRO A 18 4.95 -1.94 -12.11
CA PRO A 18 4.76 -2.69 -10.86
C PRO A 18 3.75 -3.82 -11.05
N MET A 19 4.18 -4.94 -11.65
CA MET A 19 3.33 -6.05 -12.06
C MET A 19 2.42 -6.56 -10.93
N GLY A 20 2.96 -6.76 -9.72
CA GLY A 20 2.17 -7.24 -8.58
C GLY A 20 1.05 -6.26 -8.19
N LEU A 21 1.36 -4.97 -8.07
CA LEU A 21 0.33 -3.97 -7.79
C LEU A 21 -0.66 -3.81 -8.94
N GLY A 22 -0.20 -3.96 -10.19
CA GLY A 22 -1.09 -3.95 -11.36
C GLY A 22 -2.07 -5.12 -11.35
N ALA A 23 -1.63 -6.32 -10.96
CA ALA A 23 -2.51 -7.49 -10.80
C ALA A 23 -3.56 -7.26 -9.71
N ILE A 24 -3.14 -6.75 -8.54
CA ILE A 24 -4.06 -6.39 -7.44
C ILE A 24 -5.06 -5.32 -7.90
N ALA A 25 -4.60 -4.27 -8.61
CA ALA A 25 -5.48 -3.25 -9.16
C ALA A 25 -6.57 -3.86 -10.05
N GLY A 26 -6.19 -4.73 -10.99
CA GLY A 26 -7.13 -5.39 -11.89
C GLY A 26 -8.16 -6.27 -11.17
N VAL A 27 -7.76 -6.95 -10.09
CA VAL A 27 -8.68 -7.75 -9.26
C VAL A 27 -9.67 -6.83 -8.53
N LEU A 28 -9.20 -5.75 -7.93
CA LEU A 28 -10.05 -4.80 -7.19
C LEU A 28 -11.00 -4.01 -8.09
N GLU A 29 -10.55 -3.59 -9.27
CA GLU A 29 -11.41 -2.92 -10.26
C GLU A 29 -12.54 -3.81 -10.76
N LYS A 30 -12.28 -5.11 -10.93
CA LYS A 30 -13.30 -6.10 -11.28
C LYS A 30 -14.43 -6.20 -10.26
N GLU A 31 -14.10 -6.00 -8.98
CA GLU A 31 -15.06 -5.98 -7.88
C GLU A 31 -15.72 -4.60 -7.67
N GLY A 32 -15.48 -3.65 -8.58
CA GLY A 32 -16.13 -2.35 -8.59
C GLY A 32 -15.48 -1.29 -7.68
N HIS A 33 -14.25 -1.50 -7.24
CA HIS A 33 -13.49 -0.49 -6.52
C HIS A 33 -12.87 0.54 -7.48
N ASP A 34 -12.76 1.78 -7.02
CA ASP A 34 -12.05 2.86 -7.73
C ASP A 34 -10.57 2.83 -7.32
N VAL A 35 -9.70 2.35 -8.21
CA VAL A 35 -8.29 2.13 -7.92
C VAL A 35 -7.40 3.13 -8.63
N THR A 36 -6.54 3.79 -7.87
CA THR A 36 -5.51 4.70 -8.38
C THR A 36 -4.13 4.14 -8.06
N ILE A 37 -3.22 4.16 -9.02
CA ILE A 37 -1.80 3.84 -8.81
C ILE A 37 -1.00 5.14 -8.69
N TYR A 38 -0.44 5.39 -7.50
CA TYR A 38 0.50 6.48 -7.25
C TYR A 38 1.92 5.98 -7.50
N ASN A 39 2.52 6.39 -8.62
CA ASN A 39 3.83 5.89 -9.03
C ASN A 39 4.94 6.91 -8.71
N GLN A 40 5.54 6.78 -7.51
CA GLN A 40 6.66 7.61 -7.11
C GLN A 40 7.93 7.30 -7.92
N ASP A 41 8.11 6.06 -8.35
CA ASP A 41 9.28 5.64 -9.13
C ASP A 41 9.36 6.33 -10.50
N MET A 42 8.21 6.58 -11.10
CA MET A 42 8.15 7.27 -12.40
C MET A 42 8.38 8.78 -12.29
N HIS A 43 7.87 9.39 -11.23
CA HIS A 43 7.83 10.85 -11.09
C HIS A 43 8.85 11.42 -10.12
N HIS A 44 9.50 10.56 -9.31
CA HIS A 44 10.46 10.93 -8.27
C HIS A 44 9.93 12.01 -7.32
N TYR A 45 8.64 11.96 -6.97
CA TYR A 45 8.06 12.86 -5.99
C TYR A 45 8.72 12.70 -4.63
N PRO A 46 8.96 13.79 -3.87
CA PRO A 46 9.37 13.66 -2.47
C PRO A 46 8.25 12.98 -1.65
N ASP A 47 8.63 12.28 -0.58
CA ASP A 47 7.66 11.55 0.26
C ASP A 47 6.56 12.48 0.82
N SER A 48 6.90 13.73 1.15
CA SER A 48 5.96 14.74 1.61
C SER A 48 4.83 15.05 0.60
N TYR A 49 5.07 14.82 -0.69
CA TYR A 49 4.05 15.00 -1.71
C TYR A 49 2.89 13.99 -1.56
N LEU A 50 3.19 12.77 -1.08
CA LEU A 50 2.14 11.79 -0.79
C LEU A 50 1.19 12.29 0.30
N THR A 51 1.71 12.94 1.36
CA THR A 51 0.86 13.58 2.37
C THR A 51 -0.10 14.59 1.75
N THR A 52 0.43 15.49 0.94
CA THR A 52 -0.37 16.50 0.22
C THR A 52 -1.40 15.87 -0.72
N TYR A 53 -1.00 14.81 -1.41
CA TYR A 53 -1.86 14.08 -2.32
C TYR A 53 -3.04 13.41 -1.60
N LEU A 54 -2.78 12.78 -0.46
CA LEU A 54 -3.81 12.19 0.40
C LEU A 54 -4.74 13.23 1.01
N GLU A 55 -4.23 14.43 1.34
CA GLU A 55 -5.05 15.53 1.88
C GLU A 55 -5.94 16.18 0.80
N ALA A 56 -5.49 16.17 -0.45
CA ALA A 56 -6.25 16.72 -1.59
C ALA A 56 -7.25 15.72 -2.18
N ASN A 57 -7.13 14.44 -1.87
CA ASN A 57 -7.97 13.37 -2.41
C ASN A 57 -8.44 12.45 -1.28
N GLU A 58 -9.71 12.09 -1.32
CA GLU A 58 -10.28 11.17 -0.34
C GLU A 58 -10.06 9.72 -0.81
N PHE A 59 -9.31 8.94 -0.04
CA PHE A 59 -9.15 7.50 -0.21
C PHE A 59 -9.62 6.76 1.04
N ASP A 60 -10.24 5.60 0.85
CA ASP A 60 -10.63 4.72 1.95
C ASP A 60 -9.45 3.87 2.41
N VAL A 61 -8.62 3.43 1.46
CA VAL A 61 -7.47 2.55 1.69
C VAL A 61 -6.25 3.07 0.93
N VAL A 62 -5.09 2.99 1.57
CA VAL A 62 -3.79 3.13 0.93
C VAL A 62 -2.97 1.86 1.15
N ALA A 63 -2.35 1.34 0.09
CA ALA A 63 -1.53 0.14 0.17
C ALA A 63 -0.15 0.33 -0.45
N VAL A 64 0.88 -0.20 0.22
CA VAL A 64 2.27 -0.20 -0.26
C VAL A 64 2.77 -1.63 -0.29
N SER A 65 3.39 -2.03 -1.42
CA SER A 65 4.03 -3.34 -1.53
C SER A 65 5.54 -3.21 -1.46
N LEU A 66 6.17 -4.01 -0.60
CA LEU A 66 7.62 -4.07 -0.45
C LEU A 66 8.14 -5.44 -0.91
N ILE A 67 9.08 -5.44 -1.85
CA ILE A 67 9.71 -6.69 -2.30
C ILE A 67 10.75 -7.15 -1.28
N ALA A 68 11.92 -6.54 -1.25
CA ALA A 68 13.00 -6.82 -0.32
C ALA A 68 14.12 -5.78 -0.46
N GLY A 69 15.01 -5.71 0.54
CA GLY A 69 16.22 -4.90 0.51
C GLY A 69 16.20 -3.70 1.44
N TYR A 70 17.39 -3.30 1.89
CA TYR A 70 17.54 -2.22 2.86
C TYR A 70 17.11 -0.86 2.31
N TYR A 71 17.45 -0.57 1.06
CA TYR A 71 17.04 0.66 0.40
C TYR A 71 15.52 0.76 0.30
N GLN A 72 14.87 -0.31 -0.14
CA GLN A 72 13.41 -0.39 -0.27
C GLN A 72 12.73 -0.28 1.09
N TYR A 73 13.30 -0.86 2.13
CA TYR A 73 12.83 -0.70 3.49
C TYR A 73 12.87 0.77 3.95
N GLN A 74 13.96 1.49 3.68
CA GLN A 74 14.03 2.91 3.99
C GLN A 74 12.98 3.73 3.23
N ARG A 75 12.73 3.39 1.95
CA ARG A 75 11.66 4.03 1.16
C ARG A 75 10.29 3.77 1.76
N LEU A 76 10.03 2.53 2.21
CA LEU A 76 8.79 2.19 2.91
C LEU A 76 8.60 3.05 4.17
N LEU A 77 9.64 3.23 4.98
CA LEU A 77 9.55 4.05 6.20
C LEU A 77 9.22 5.52 5.88
N GLY A 78 9.84 6.09 4.85
CA GLY A 78 9.56 7.46 4.41
C GLY A 78 8.10 7.63 3.94
N LEU A 79 7.60 6.69 3.14
CA LEU A 79 6.20 6.69 2.70
C LEU A 79 5.24 6.46 3.86
N SER A 80 5.57 5.57 4.80
CA SER A 80 4.76 5.31 5.99
C SER A 80 4.62 6.58 6.84
N GLU A 81 5.71 7.31 7.04
CA GLU A 81 5.69 8.59 7.74
C GLU A 81 4.79 9.60 7.02
N ALA A 82 4.89 9.68 5.69
CA ALA A 82 4.06 10.57 4.88
C ALA A 82 2.56 10.22 4.96
N ILE A 83 2.22 8.94 4.95
CA ILE A 83 0.85 8.45 5.10
C ILE A 83 0.31 8.79 6.49
N ASN A 84 1.07 8.48 7.54
CA ASN A 84 0.65 8.66 8.93
C ASN A 84 0.53 10.16 9.32
N ARG A 85 1.24 11.05 8.64
CA ARG A 85 1.12 12.51 8.84
C ARG A 85 -0.11 13.13 8.19
N SER A 86 -0.74 12.45 7.24
CA SER A 86 -1.92 12.97 6.57
C SER A 86 -3.09 13.15 7.53
N LYS A 87 -3.74 14.30 7.47
CA LYS A 87 -4.98 14.58 8.24
C LYS A 87 -6.14 13.69 7.79
N ASN A 88 -6.11 13.24 6.53
CA ASN A 88 -7.06 12.34 5.93
C ASN A 88 -6.46 10.95 5.75
N ARG A 89 -5.73 10.45 6.77
CA ARG A 89 -5.06 9.16 6.72
C ARG A 89 -6.05 8.03 6.38
N PRO A 90 -5.89 7.35 5.23
CA PRO A 90 -6.71 6.18 4.90
C PRO A 90 -6.35 4.97 5.77
N PHE A 91 -7.14 3.89 5.68
CA PHE A 91 -6.75 2.60 6.21
C PHE A 91 -5.46 2.13 5.50
N TYR A 92 -4.41 1.88 6.27
CA TYR A 92 -3.07 1.66 5.71
C TYR A 92 -2.68 0.18 5.72
N VAL A 93 -2.45 -0.35 4.53
CA VAL A 93 -2.08 -1.76 4.28
C VAL A 93 -0.67 -1.85 3.73
N ILE A 94 0.11 -2.78 4.23
CA ILE A 94 1.39 -3.16 3.59
C ILE A 94 1.38 -4.64 3.23
N GLY A 95 2.15 -5.00 2.21
CA GLY A 95 2.27 -6.38 1.76
C GLY A 95 3.56 -6.63 0.98
N GLY A 96 3.63 -7.80 0.35
CA GLY A 96 4.79 -8.24 -0.44
C GLY A 96 5.74 -9.13 0.35
N TYR A 97 6.82 -9.54 -0.31
CA TYR A 97 7.78 -10.50 0.26
C TYR A 97 8.54 -9.95 1.48
N GLY A 98 8.81 -8.66 1.51
CA GLY A 98 9.57 -8.03 2.59
C GLY A 98 8.92 -8.16 3.96
N PRO A 99 7.67 -7.76 4.14
CA PRO A 99 6.97 -7.82 5.43
C PRO A 99 6.56 -9.24 5.88
N THR A 100 6.40 -10.16 4.95
CA THR A 100 5.86 -11.50 5.21
C THR A 100 6.62 -12.28 6.31
N PRO A 101 7.97 -12.29 6.38
CA PRO A 101 8.68 -13.04 7.42
C PRO A 101 8.54 -12.46 8.84
N GLU A 102 8.36 -11.15 8.97
CA GLU A 102 8.33 -10.44 10.25
C GLU A 102 7.21 -9.39 10.31
N PRO A 103 5.94 -9.77 10.16
CA PRO A 103 4.83 -8.83 10.03
C PRO A 103 4.67 -7.90 11.23
N GLU A 104 4.84 -8.40 12.46
CA GLU A 104 4.74 -7.59 13.67
C GLU A 104 5.83 -6.49 13.76
N TYR A 105 7.04 -6.81 13.29
CA TYR A 105 8.10 -5.82 13.21
C TYR A 105 7.72 -4.69 12.26
N PHE A 106 7.25 -5.04 11.06
CA PHE A 106 6.82 -4.06 10.07
C PHE A 106 5.61 -3.25 10.54
N MET A 107 4.62 -3.85 11.18
CA MET A 107 3.49 -3.13 11.78
C MET A 107 3.98 -2.03 12.75
N ARG A 108 4.88 -2.40 13.67
CA ARG A 108 5.42 -1.43 14.64
C ARG A 108 6.23 -0.31 13.98
N LYS A 109 6.96 -0.61 12.89
CA LYS A 109 7.83 0.36 12.22
C LYS A 109 7.09 1.29 11.28
N THR A 110 6.03 0.81 10.66
CA THR A 110 5.27 1.57 9.66
C THR A 110 3.99 2.16 10.23
N GLU A 111 3.55 1.69 11.40
CA GLU A 111 2.25 2.03 11.99
C GLU A 111 1.09 1.74 11.02
N CYS A 112 1.24 0.70 10.18
CA CYS A 112 0.16 0.25 9.30
C CYS A 112 -0.93 -0.46 10.10
N ASP A 113 -2.12 -0.50 9.52
CA ASP A 113 -3.29 -1.16 10.16
C ASP A 113 -3.30 -2.66 9.90
N VAL A 114 -2.78 -3.10 8.75
CA VAL A 114 -2.71 -4.52 8.35
C VAL A 114 -1.44 -4.81 7.55
N VAL A 115 -0.87 -6.00 7.80
CA VAL A 115 0.16 -6.61 6.95
C VAL A 115 -0.46 -7.81 6.23
N VAL A 116 -0.44 -7.79 4.90
CA VAL A 116 -0.86 -8.91 4.06
C VAL A 116 0.30 -9.87 3.87
N LEU A 117 0.08 -11.14 4.19
CA LEU A 117 1.08 -12.20 4.07
C LEU A 117 0.87 -12.98 2.75
N GLY A 118 1.96 -13.28 2.06
CA GLY A 118 1.91 -14.08 0.82
C GLY A 118 1.29 -13.35 -0.37
N GLU A 119 0.44 -14.06 -1.12
CA GLU A 119 -0.16 -13.59 -2.38
C GLU A 119 -1.29 -12.58 -2.13
N GLY A 120 -1.05 -11.32 -2.53
CA GLY A 120 -1.99 -10.24 -2.33
C GLY A 120 -3.28 -10.36 -3.14
N GLU A 121 -3.22 -10.97 -4.33
CA GLU A 121 -4.35 -11.11 -5.24
C GLU A 121 -5.51 -11.92 -4.63
N LEU A 122 -5.18 -12.94 -3.85
CA LEU A 122 -6.17 -13.79 -3.18
C LEU A 122 -6.75 -13.13 -1.93
N THR A 123 -5.94 -12.29 -1.27
CA THR A 123 -6.30 -11.67 0.01
C THR A 123 -7.00 -10.32 -0.19
N ALA A 124 -6.77 -9.63 -1.31
CA ALA A 124 -7.25 -8.26 -1.53
C ALA A 124 -8.78 -8.14 -1.42
N ILE A 125 -9.54 -9.01 -2.07
CA ILE A 125 -11.01 -8.94 -2.06
C ILE A 125 -11.56 -9.14 -0.65
N PRO A 126 -11.29 -10.26 0.07
CA PRO A 126 -11.81 -10.46 1.40
C PRO A 126 -11.31 -9.41 2.41
N LEU A 127 -10.12 -8.85 2.22
CA LEU A 127 -9.64 -7.75 3.04
C LEU A 127 -10.47 -6.46 2.82
N MET A 128 -10.73 -6.10 1.57
CA MET A 128 -11.55 -4.92 1.27
C MET A 128 -12.99 -5.07 1.80
N GLU A 129 -13.57 -6.26 1.68
CA GLU A 129 -14.89 -6.56 2.27
C GLU A 129 -14.87 -6.43 3.79
N ALA A 130 -13.82 -6.90 4.45
CA ALA A 130 -13.68 -6.79 5.91
C ALA A 130 -13.55 -5.33 6.35
N ILE A 131 -12.78 -4.52 5.64
CA ILE A 131 -12.63 -3.08 5.90
C ILE A 131 -13.96 -2.36 5.71
N GLU A 132 -14.64 -2.58 4.58
CA GLU A 132 -15.90 -1.91 4.23
C GLU A 132 -17.00 -2.20 5.24
N HIS A 133 -17.08 -3.45 5.71
CA HIS A 133 -18.09 -3.87 6.67
C HIS A 133 -17.64 -3.81 8.12
N LYS A 134 -16.47 -3.26 8.42
CA LYS A 134 -15.87 -3.19 9.76
C LYS A 134 -15.88 -4.55 10.50
N LYS A 135 -15.64 -5.62 9.74
CA LYS A 135 -15.55 -6.98 10.26
C LYS A 135 -14.18 -7.22 10.91
N SER A 136 -14.11 -8.26 11.76
CA SER A 136 -12.82 -8.77 12.22
C SER A 136 -12.00 -9.33 11.07
N PHE A 137 -10.68 -9.11 11.11
CA PHE A 137 -9.74 -9.68 10.13
C PHE A 137 -9.40 -11.15 10.40
N SER A 138 -9.94 -11.74 11.48
CA SER A 138 -9.81 -13.17 11.73
C SER A 138 -10.54 -13.95 10.64
N GLY A 139 -9.78 -14.69 9.83
CA GLY A 139 -10.30 -15.44 8.69
C GLY A 139 -10.06 -14.77 7.32
N VAL A 140 -9.40 -13.64 7.26
CA VAL A 140 -8.81 -13.08 6.04
C VAL A 140 -7.40 -13.66 5.93
N LEU A 141 -7.26 -14.74 5.19
CA LEU A 141 -6.01 -15.46 4.96
C LEU A 141 -5.71 -15.53 3.48
#